data_2c7ab77137008eb1928366ed712c2cc9
#
_entry.id   2c7ab77137008eb1928366ed712c2cc9
#
_cell.length_a   1.000
_cell.length_b   1.000
_cell.length_c   1.000
_cell.angle_alpha   90.00
_cell.angle_beta   90.00
_cell.angle_gamma   90.00
#
_symmetry.space_group_name_H-M   'P 1'
#
loop_
_entity.id
_entity.type
_entity.pdbx_description
1 polymer ?
#
loop_
_entity_poly.entity_id
_entity_poly.type
_entity_poly.pdbx_seq_one_letter_code
_entity_poly.pdbx_strand_id
1 'polypeptide(L)'
;MTKLIYCVLLCHFIAAFSALGMPLFLPMVLPTLGAHIDANWAGTLFILPTFCTALAARFWGQFADKYGRRRSLLRAQLGLAAGFALCGLADNLAMFVFGLIIQGTFGGTMAASNSYLSSQIKDAKTLGASLNKTQLSARLALIIAPIGLGWSLSETSPLSAYLWLSVLPLIAMVITLTLPADTIAKPKAQDQEKGRQQDNKSASLRSLYWVFVAQFCFAFAMVVTFPYFSPFVQQFGVTNQAWVGFLYALPHGVYLVFTGKAQTFSEWLNRHHKLSTLLLGFGLLSLGTLMHLMPYQEVLIIARILFGLGMVCCYQGLHQALADQIDRQQSGKIFSRFDAMSKWGGVTAGLSASFISSLGWLEVLFLLSSLVSACTAIALLIHSKFGHRHVKHSIISN
;
A
#
# COMPACT_ATOMS: atom_id res chain seq x y z
N MET A 1 -10.69 11.14 24.56
CA MET A 1 -10.34 10.00 23.66
C MET A 1 -10.84 10.21 22.24
N THR A 2 -12.12 10.42 22.01
CA THR A 2 -12.72 10.58 20.66
C THR A 2 -12.07 11.69 19.83
N LYS A 3 -11.87 12.91 20.40
CA LYS A 3 -11.20 14.03 19.74
C LYS A 3 -9.76 13.67 19.31
N LEU A 4 -9.00 12.98 20.16
CA LEU A 4 -7.64 12.54 19.85
C LEU A 4 -7.64 11.61 18.62
N ILE A 5 -8.53 10.62 18.60
CA ILE A 5 -8.64 9.67 17.46
C ILE A 5 -8.93 10.43 16.16
N TYR A 6 -9.88 11.35 16.13
CA TYR A 6 -10.19 12.13 14.92
C TYR A 6 -9.05 13.02 14.47
N CYS A 7 -8.33 13.67 15.39
CA CYS A 7 -7.13 14.46 15.05
C CYS A 7 -6.06 13.57 14.39
N VAL A 8 -5.81 12.37 14.94
CA VAL A 8 -4.83 11.45 14.34
C VAL A 8 -5.30 10.88 13.00
N LEU A 9 -6.60 10.61 12.86
CA LEU A 9 -7.19 10.18 11.58
C LEU A 9 -7.03 11.27 10.50
N LEU A 10 -7.22 12.53 10.86
CA LEU A 10 -7.00 13.66 9.94
C LEU A 10 -5.52 13.77 9.55
N CYS A 11 -4.59 13.68 10.52
CA CYS A 11 -3.17 13.65 10.22
C CYS A 11 -2.78 12.47 9.31
N HIS A 12 -3.39 11.30 9.53
CA HIS A 12 -3.18 10.10 8.73
C HIS A 12 -3.73 10.29 7.30
N PHE A 13 -4.92 10.88 7.17
CA PHE A 13 -5.53 11.24 5.88
C PHE A 13 -4.63 12.19 5.09
N ILE A 14 -4.18 13.27 5.72
CA ILE A 14 -3.29 14.26 5.11
C ILE A 14 -2.01 13.60 4.59
N ALA A 15 -1.40 12.74 5.42
CA ALA A 15 -0.19 12.01 5.03
C ALA A 15 -0.43 11.08 3.84
N ALA A 16 -1.54 10.34 3.85
CA ALA A 16 -1.90 9.45 2.75
C ALA A 16 -2.25 10.23 1.47
N PHE A 17 -3.00 11.33 1.60
CA PHE A 17 -3.35 12.23 0.49
C PHE A 17 -2.09 12.74 -0.22
N SER A 18 -1.14 13.28 0.54
CA SER A 18 0.11 13.83 0.00
C SER A 18 0.99 12.74 -0.60
N ALA A 19 1.27 11.67 0.17
CA ALA A 19 2.26 10.66 -0.23
C ALA A 19 1.77 9.69 -1.30
N LEU A 20 0.47 9.41 -1.39
CA LEU A 20 -0.09 8.40 -2.30
C LEU A 20 -0.79 9.00 -3.52
N GLY A 21 -1.11 10.31 -3.53
CA GLY A 21 -1.78 10.95 -4.65
C GLY A 21 -0.84 11.32 -5.80
N MET A 22 0.29 11.97 -5.49
CA MET A 22 1.24 12.46 -6.52
C MET A 22 1.92 11.38 -7.36
N PRO A 23 2.23 10.17 -6.85
CA PRO A 23 2.92 9.16 -7.64
C PRO A 23 2.26 8.78 -8.97
N LEU A 24 0.95 8.91 -9.09
CA LEU A 24 0.22 8.72 -10.35
C LEU A 24 0.69 9.68 -11.45
N PHE A 25 1.11 10.89 -11.07
CA PHE A 25 1.45 11.97 -11.99
C PHE A 25 2.97 12.13 -12.19
N LEU A 26 3.80 11.24 -11.62
CA LEU A 26 5.26 11.25 -11.81
C LEU A 26 5.69 11.29 -13.29
N PRO A 27 5.06 10.55 -14.23
CA PRO A 27 5.41 10.65 -15.64
C PRO A 27 5.24 12.05 -16.24
N MET A 28 4.35 12.88 -15.68
CA MET A 28 4.17 14.27 -16.10
C MET A 28 5.18 15.23 -15.47
N VAL A 29 5.67 14.89 -14.27
CA VAL A 29 6.66 15.71 -13.53
C VAL A 29 8.04 15.59 -14.18
N LEU A 30 8.47 14.40 -14.52
CA LEU A 30 9.84 14.10 -14.91
C LEU A 30 10.32 14.92 -16.12
N PRO A 31 9.57 15.06 -17.22
CA PRO A 31 9.97 15.88 -18.37
C PRO A 31 10.15 17.36 -18.02
N THR A 32 9.54 17.87 -16.94
CA THR A 32 9.68 19.27 -16.52
C THR A 32 11.02 19.56 -15.84
N LEU A 33 11.75 18.51 -15.39
CA LEU A 33 13.04 18.62 -14.71
C LEU A 33 14.25 18.63 -15.67
N GLY A 34 14.02 18.43 -16.96
CA GLY A 34 15.04 18.51 -18.01
C GLY A 34 14.64 17.76 -19.26
N ALA A 35 15.05 18.29 -20.43
CA ALA A 35 14.69 17.77 -21.77
C ALA A 35 15.18 16.32 -22.05
N HIS A 36 16.10 15.80 -21.24
CA HIS A 36 16.66 14.45 -21.39
C HIS A 36 16.12 13.46 -20.35
N ILE A 37 15.15 13.88 -19.51
CA ILE A 37 14.62 13.04 -18.44
C ILE A 37 13.34 12.37 -18.93
N ASP A 38 13.47 11.06 -19.18
CA ASP A 38 12.36 10.25 -19.63
C ASP A 38 11.37 9.94 -18.50
N ALA A 39 10.07 9.92 -18.84
CA ALA A 39 9.01 9.44 -17.97
C ALA A 39 9.22 7.97 -17.51
N ASN A 40 10.11 7.25 -18.18
CA ASN A 40 10.47 5.86 -17.86
C ASN A 40 11.05 5.67 -16.45
N TRP A 41 11.59 6.72 -15.83
CA TRP A 41 12.07 6.68 -14.45
C TRP A 41 10.94 6.69 -13.40
N ALA A 42 9.68 6.95 -13.81
CA ALA A 42 8.57 7.10 -12.87
C ALA A 42 8.37 5.88 -11.97
N GLY A 43 8.50 4.66 -12.47
CA GLY A 43 8.39 3.44 -11.67
C GLY A 43 9.47 3.32 -10.60
N THR A 44 10.73 3.62 -10.92
CA THR A 44 11.86 3.62 -9.98
C THR A 44 11.69 4.71 -8.93
N LEU A 45 11.29 5.92 -9.33
CA LEU A 45 11.09 7.03 -8.40
C LEU A 45 9.84 6.87 -7.55
N PHE A 46 8.83 6.17 -8.05
CA PHE A 46 7.63 5.79 -7.29
C PHE A 46 7.97 4.97 -6.05
N ILE A 47 8.88 4.00 -6.18
CA ILE A 47 9.25 3.11 -5.06
C ILE A 47 10.32 3.69 -4.15
N LEU A 48 11.07 4.70 -4.58
CA LEU A 48 12.22 5.26 -3.84
C LEU A 48 11.85 5.72 -2.42
N PRO A 49 10.77 6.50 -2.18
CA PRO A 49 10.37 6.88 -0.82
C PRO A 49 10.02 5.66 0.05
N THR A 50 9.35 4.66 -0.52
CA THR A 50 8.98 3.43 0.21
C THR A 50 10.22 2.63 0.62
N PHE A 51 11.19 2.51 -0.27
CA PHE A 51 12.47 1.85 -0.01
C PHE A 51 13.24 2.58 1.10
N CYS A 52 13.38 3.92 1.02
CA CYS A 52 14.02 4.72 2.05
C CYS A 52 13.32 4.61 3.41
N THR A 53 11.97 4.60 3.41
CA THR A 53 11.18 4.40 4.63
C THR A 53 11.45 3.03 5.26
N ALA A 54 11.56 1.98 4.46
CA ALA A 54 11.84 0.64 4.95
C ALA A 54 13.24 0.54 5.60
N LEU A 55 14.26 1.15 5.00
CA LEU A 55 15.61 1.23 5.57
C LEU A 55 15.65 2.02 6.88
N ALA A 56 14.95 3.15 6.93
CA ALA A 56 14.95 4.04 8.10
C ALA A 56 14.03 3.55 9.24
N ALA A 57 13.13 2.58 8.98
CA ALA A 57 12.08 2.16 9.91
C ALA A 57 12.62 1.73 11.29
N ARG A 58 13.71 0.95 11.31
CA ARG A 58 14.33 0.47 12.56
C ARG A 58 14.88 1.63 13.40
N PHE A 59 15.58 2.56 12.77
CA PHE A 59 16.13 3.75 13.44
C PHE A 59 15.01 4.60 14.04
N TRP A 60 13.97 4.88 13.28
CA TRP A 60 12.87 5.71 13.75
C TRP A 60 11.95 5.02 14.76
N GLY A 61 11.88 3.69 14.75
CA GLY A 61 11.26 2.90 15.80
C GLY A 61 11.98 3.12 17.15
N GLN A 62 13.31 2.95 17.17
CA GLN A 62 14.13 3.21 18.38
C GLN A 62 14.03 4.67 18.85
N PHE A 63 14.00 5.62 17.91
CA PHE A 63 13.79 7.04 18.24
C PHE A 63 12.43 7.25 18.93
N ALA A 64 11.35 6.65 18.40
CA ALA A 64 10.02 6.75 18.99
C ALA A 64 9.95 6.16 20.41
N ASP A 65 10.63 5.05 20.65
CA ASP A 65 10.68 4.40 21.97
C ASP A 65 11.49 5.24 22.97
N LYS A 66 12.59 5.87 22.53
CA LYS A 66 13.48 6.68 23.40
C LYS A 66 12.94 8.08 23.66
N TYR A 67 12.41 8.77 22.65
CA TYR A 67 12.05 10.18 22.72
C TYR A 67 10.55 10.45 22.72
N GLY A 68 9.71 9.41 22.56
CA GLY A 68 8.27 9.47 22.53
C GLY A 68 7.68 9.48 21.12
N ARG A 69 6.50 8.88 20.99
CA ARG A 69 5.83 8.64 19.71
C ARG A 69 5.24 9.91 19.10
N ARG A 70 4.80 10.87 19.95
CA ARG A 70 4.38 12.20 19.49
C ARG A 70 5.52 12.94 18.78
N ARG A 71 6.74 12.93 19.36
CA ARG A 71 7.92 13.57 18.73
C ARG A 71 8.28 12.88 17.42
N SER A 72 8.16 11.54 17.37
CA SER A 72 8.37 10.77 16.14
C SER A 72 7.34 11.13 15.06
N LEU A 73 6.08 11.38 15.43
CA LEU A 73 5.04 11.83 14.51
C LEU A 73 5.31 13.23 13.96
N LEU A 74 5.69 14.19 14.85
CA LEU A 74 6.07 15.55 14.44
C LEU A 74 7.25 15.54 13.47
N ARG A 75 8.29 14.75 13.77
CA ARG A 75 9.45 14.57 12.89
C ARG A 75 9.04 14.01 11.52
N ALA A 76 8.13 13.01 11.50
CA ALA A 76 7.67 12.41 10.26
C ALA A 76 6.89 13.42 9.39
N GLN A 77 6.06 14.26 10.01
CA GLN A 77 5.33 15.31 9.31
C GLN A 77 6.27 16.37 8.74
N LEU A 78 7.26 16.81 9.53
CA LEU A 78 8.27 17.75 9.06
C LEU A 78 9.10 17.18 7.90
N GLY A 79 9.52 15.91 8.00
CA GLY A 79 10.26 15.24 6.93
C GLY A 79 9.44 15.09 5.64
N LEU A 80 8.14 14.81 5.78
CA LEU A 80 7.24 14.76 4.63
C LEU A 80 7.09 16.15 3.99
N ALA A 81 6.88 17.20 4.78
CA ALA A 81 6.79 18.57 4.29
C ALA A 81 8.07 19.01 3.57
N ALA A 82 9.23 18.79 4.20
CA ALA A 82 10.53 19.14 3.63
C ALA A 82 10.78 18.40 2.31
N GLY A 83 10.47 17.08 2.23
CA GLY A 83 10.60 16.29 1.02
C GLY A 83 9.71 16.82 -0.11
N PHE A 84 8.46 17.14 0.18
CA PHE A 84 7.55 17.74 -0.81
C PHE A 84 8.00 19.13 -1.25
N ALA A 85 8.47 19.98 -0.34
CA ALA A 85 8.99 21.29 -0.67
C ALA A 85 10.23 21.21 -1.57
N LEU A 86 11.18 20.31 -1.26
CA LEU A 86 12.35 20.07 -2.09
C LEU A 86 11.99 19.56 -3.50
N CYS A 87 11.01 18.65 -3.60
CA CYS A 87 10.50 18.20 -4.89
C CYS A 87 9.83 19.35 -5.67
N GLY A 88 9.05 20.19 -5.00
CA GLY A 88 8.33 21.30 -5.65
C GLY A 88 9.24 22.46 -6.07
N LEU A 89 10.39 22.61 -5.42
CA LEU A 89 11.42 23.61 -5.74
C LEU A 89 12.53 23.06 -6.66
N ALA A 90 12.42 21.78 -7.09
CA ALA A 90 13.45 21.16 -7.88
C ALA A 90 13.51 21.78 -9.28
N ASP A 91 14.72 22.19 -9.68
CA ASP A 91 15.08 22.66 -11.01
C ASP A 91 15.77 21.58 -11.86
N ASN A 92 16.09 20.43 -11.23
CA ASN A 92 16.74 19.30 -11.88
C ASN A 92 16.37 17.97 -11.19
N LEU A 93 16.67 16.86 -11.89
CA LEU A 93 16.37 15.51 -11.39
C LEU A 93 17.07 15.20 -10.05
N ALA A 94 18.31 15.66 -9.87
CA ALA A 94 19.09 15.34 -8.66
C ALA A 94 18.41 15.94 -7.41
N MET A 95 17.97 17.19 -7.48
CA MET A 95 17.24 17.84 -6.38
C MET A 95 15.88 17.17 -6.13
N PHE A 96 15.16 16.77 -7.18
CA PHE A 96 13.90 16.05 -7.06
C PHE A 96 14.10 14.68 -6.38
N VAL A 97 15.09 13.91 -6.81
CA VAL A 97 15.46 12.62 -6.20
C VAL A 97 15.85 12.80 -4.73
N PHE A 98 16.62 13.83 -4.41
CA PHE A 98 16.98 14.16 -3.03
C PHE A 98 15.74 14.47 -2.20
N GLY A 99 14.77 15.22 -2.73
CA GLY A 99 13.48 15.46 -2.08
C GLY A 99 12.72 14.17 -1.78
N LEU A 100 12.67 13.22 -2.73
CA LEU A 100 12.05 11.90 -2.54
C LEU A 100 12.77 11.06 -1.48
N ILE A 101 14.11 11.13 -1.42
CA ILE A 101 14.91 10.45 -0.37
C ILE A 101 14.60 11.05 1.01
N ILE A 102 14.53 12.37 1.13
CA ILE A 102 14.14 13.05 2.38
C ILE A 102 12.72 12.66 2.78
N GLN A 103 11.78 12.69 1.82
CA GLN A 103 10.39 12.26 2.03
C GLN A 103 10.30 10.82 2.57
N GLY A 104 11.07 9.90 2.00
CA GLY A 104 11.10 8.51 2.44
C GLY A 104 11.82 8.33 3.77
N THR A 105 13.04 8.84 3.90
CA THR A 105 13.88 8.63 5.07
C THR A 105 13.30 9.27 6.33
N PHE A 106 12.82 10.50 6.23
CA PHE A 106 12.26 11.23 7.36
C PHE A 106 10.74 11.15 7.46
N GLY A 107 10.02 10.71 6.42
CA GLY A 107 8.58 10.55 6.41
C GLY A 107 8.09 9.37 7.27
N GLY A 108 7.19 8.56 6.73
CA GLY A 108 6.60 7.43 7.46
C GLY A 108 5.50 7.86 8.44
N THR A 109 4.83 8.98 8.14
CA THR A 109 3.79 9.59 8.98
C THR A 109 2.64 8.63 9.28
N MET A 110 2.23 7.77 8.33
CA MET A 110 1.17 6.79 8.55
C MET A 110 1.55 5.77 9.64
N ALA A 111 2.79 5.25 9.59
CA ALA A 111 3.28 4.33 10.61
C ALA A 111 3.44 5.03 11.98
N ALA A 112 3.94 6.26 11.99
CA ALA A 112 4.08 7.08 13.20
C ALA A 112 2.71 7.41 13.83
N SER A 113 1.67 7.68 13.04
CA SER A 113 0.29 7.90 13.50
C SER A 113 -0.27 6.65 14.18
N ASN A 114 -0.10 5.48 13.58
CA ASN A 114 -0.54 4.20 14.16
C ASN A 114 0.23 3.90 15.46
N SER A 115 1.53 4.16 15.49
CA SER A 115 2.37 4.00 16.69
C SER A 115 1.91 4.94 17.81
N TYR A 116 1.58 6.19 17.49
CA TYR A 116 1.05 7.15 18.46
C TYR A 116 -0.31 6.71 19.01
N LEU A 117 -1.26 6.26 18.17
CA LEU A 117 -2.54 5.70 18.62
C LEU A 117 -2.34 4.51 19.57
N SER A 118 -1.40 3.63 19.26
CA SER A 118 -1.08 2.46 20.09
C SER A 118 -0.52 2.85 21.48
N SER A 119 0.12 4.01 21.60
CA SER A 119 0.59 4.51 22.90
C SER A 119 -0.49 5.14 23.76
N GLN A 120 -1.52 5.71 23.12
CA GLN A 120 -2.58 6.45 23.81
C GLN A 120 -3.79 5.59 24.18
N ILE A 121 -4.02 4.49 23.46
CA ILE A 121 -5.21 3.65 23.63
C ILE A 121 -4.80 2.32 24.27
N LYS A 122 -5.20 2.12 25.54
CA LYS A 122 -4.89 0.89 26.30
C LYS A 122 -5.85 -0.26 26.01
N ASP A 123 -7.11 0.06 25.70
CA ASP A 123 -8.13 -0.96 25.38
C ASP A 123 -7.91 -1.54 23.99
N ALA A 124 -7.70 -2.86 23.91
CA ALA A 124 -7.38 -3.55 22.66
C ALA A 124 -8.48 -3.47 21.61
N LYS A 125 -9.76 -3.48 22.03
CA LYS A 125 -10.93 -3.38 21.14
C LYS A 125 -11.00 -1.99 20.51
N THR A 126 -10.86 -0.94 21.32
CA THR A 126 -10.84 0.46 20.86
C THR A 126 -9.64 0.75 19.97
N LEU A 127 -8.46 0.20 20.31
CA LEU A 127 -7.26 0.32 19.48
C LEU A 127 -7.47 -0.35 18.11
N GLY A 128 -7.94 -1.59 18.07
CA GLY A 128 -8.22 -2.30 16.83
C GLY A 128 -9.20 -1.55 15.93
N ALA A 129 -10.31 -1.05 16.51
CA ALA A 129 -11.27 -0.24 15.79
C ALA A 129 -10.66 1.07 15.26
N SER A 130 -9.75 1.70 16.01
CA SER A 130 -9.08 2.94 15.60
C SER A 130 -8.08 2.70 14.49
N LEU A 131 -7.31 1.60 14.53
CA LEU A 131 -6.39 1.20 13.46
C LEU A 131 -7.15 0.84 12.17
N ASN A 132 -8.33 0.21 12.27
CA ASN A 132 -9.18 0.00 11.09
C ASN A 132 -9.66 1.33 10.48
N LYS A 133 -9.97 2.33 11.30
CA LYS A 133 -10.32 3.67 10.81
C LYS A 133 -9.14 4.38 10.11
N THR A 134 -7.87 4.14 10.51
CA THR A 134 -6.73 4.68 9.78
C THR A 134 -6.61 4.07 8.39
N GLN A 135 -6.91 2.78 8.21
CA GLN A 135 -6.96 2.15 6.89
C GLN A 135 -8.06 2.75 6.02
N LEU A 136 -9.24 2.98 6.60
CA LEU A 136 -10.35 3.66 5.91
C LEU A 136 -9.96 5.09 5.48
N SER A 137 -9.29 5.83 6.37
CA SER A 137 -8.77 7.17 6.12
C SER A 137 -7.78 7.19 4.95
N ALA A 138 -6.84 6.22 4.89
CA ALA A 138 -5.91 6.09 3.77
C ALA A 138 -6.61 5.76 2.45
N ARG A 139 -7.66 4.92 2.47
CA ARG A 139 -8.45 4.59 1.27
C ARG A 139 -9.25 5.79 0.76
N LEU A 140 -9.83 6.59 1.66
CA LEU A 140 -10.48 7.85 1.29
C LEU A 140 -9.49 8.83 0.65
N ALA A 141 -8.27 8.90 1.17
CA ALA A 141 -7.20 9.72 0.57
C ALA A 141 -6.86 9.24 -0.85
N LEU A 142 -6.77 7.92 -1.09
CA LEU A 142 -6.53 7.32 -2.41
C LEU A 142 -7.68 7.53 -3.41
N ILE A 143 -8.86 7.92 -2.93
CA ILE A 143 -9.98 8.32 -3.80
C ILE A 143 -9.90 9.82 -4.09
N ILE A 144 -9.77 10.63 -3.05
CA ILE A 144 -9.89 12.08 -3.17
C ILE A 144 -8.63 12.71 -3.80
N ALA A 145 -7.43 12.19 -3.44
CA ALA A 145 -6.17 12.78 -3.91
C ALA A 145 -5.97 12.66 -5.43
N PRO A 146 -6.12 11.51 -6.10
CA PRO A 146 -5.96 11.44 -7.55
C PRO A 146 -6.92 12.32 -8.32
N ILE A 147 -8.18 12.44 -7.85
CA ILE A 147 -9.19 13.28 -8.48
C ILE A 147 -8.85 14.76 -8.29
N GLY A 148 -8.59 15.18 -7.04
CA GLY A 148 -8.31 16.56 -6.69
C GLY A 148 -6.98 17.06 -7.28
N LEU A 149 -5.93 16.22 -7.25
CA LEU A 149 -4.66 16.54 -7.86
C LEU A 149 -4.75 16.55 -9.39
N GLY A 150 -5.49 15.61 -9.99
CA GLY A 150 -5.73 15.61 -11.43
C GLY A 150 -6.43 16.88 -11.89
N TRP A 151 -7.41 17.38 -11.13
CA TRP A 151 -8.04 18.66 -11.41
C TRP A 151 -7.07 19.85 -11.24
N SER A 152 -6.28 19.87 -10.16
CA SER A 152 -5.27 20.91 -9.93
C SER A 152 -4.22 20.93 -11.05
N LEU A 153 -3.77 19.76 -11.51
CA LEU A 153 -2.74 19.63 -12.56
C LEU A 153 -3.23 20.03 -13.95
N SER A 154 -4.54 20.19 -14.15
CA SER A 154 -5.09 20.79 -15.37
C SER A 154 -4.83 22.29 -15.44
N GLU A 155 -4.63 22.95 -14.30
CA GLU A 155 -4.50 24.40 -14.17
C GLU A 155 -3.10 24.85 -13.73
N THR A 156 -2.30 23.95 -13.12
CA THR A 156 -1.01 24.27 -12.52
C THR A 156 0.11 23.33 -12.99
N SER A 157 1.37 23.78 -12.85
CA SER A 157 2.50 22.91 -13.14
C SER A 157 2.60 21.77 -12.12
N PRO A 158 3.06 20.58 -12.53
CA PRO A 158 3.23 19.44 -11.60
C PRO A 158 4.15 19.72 -10.41
N LEU A 159 5.20 20.52 -10.60
CA LEU A 159 6.12 20.91 -9.50
C LEU A 159 5.43 21.84 -8.50
N SER A 160 4.58 22.76 -8.97
CA SER A 160 3.78 23.61 -8.09
C SER A 160 2.84 22.79 -7.20
N ALA A 161 2.29 21.68 -7.71
CA ALA A 161 1.46 20.78 -6.92
C ALA A 161 2.26 20.15 -5.76
N TYR A 162 3.51 19.73 -6.00
CA TYR A 162 4.40 19.27 -4.92
C TYR A 162 4.61 20.35 -3.85
N LEU A 163 4.82 21.60 -4.26
CA LEU A 163 5.02 22.72 -3.34
C LEU A 163 3.78 22.97 -2.49
N TRP A 164 2.59 22.99 -3.09
CA TRP A 164 1.33 23.13 -2.35
C TRP A 164 1.08 21.97 -1.39
N LEU A 165 1.41 20.74 -1.80
CA LEU A 165 1.29 19.56 -0.95
C LEU A 165 2.22 19.61 0.26
N SER A 166 3.33 20.37 0.24
CA SER A 166 4.22 20.50 1.39
C SER A 166 3.55 21.21 2.58
N VAL A 167 2.54 22.04 2.33
CA VAL A 167 1.78 22.76 3.37
C VAL A 167 0.91 21.81 4.20
N LEU A 168 0.37 20.76 3.59
CA LEU A 168 -0.56 19.85 4.27
C LEU A 168 0.08 19.12 5.48
N PRO A 169 1.29 18.56 5.39
CA PRO A 169 1.96 17.98 6.56
C PRO A 169 2.29 19.02 7.64
N LEU A 170 2.52 20.30 7.29
CA LEU A 170 2.71 21.36 8.27
C LEU A 170 1.42 21.64 9.05
N ILE A 171 0.26 21.65 8.38
CA ILE A 171 -1.05 21.72 9.03
C ILE A 171 -1.24 20.53 9.98
N ALA A 172 -0.93 19.32 9.53
CA ALA A 172 -0.98 18.12 10.36
C ALA A 172 -0.03 18.22 11.58
N MET A 173 1.13 18.84 11.41
CA MET A 173 2.09 19.10 12.50
C MET A 173 1.50 20.04 13.57
N VAL A 174 0.84 21.13 13.16
CA VAL A 174 0.14 22.05 14.08
C VAL A 174 -0.93 21.28 14.86
N ILE A 175 -1.73 20.46 14.20
CA ILE A 175 -2.73 19.60 14.87
C ILE A 175 -2.04 18.66 15.88
N THR A 176 -0.93 18.03 15.50
CA THR A 176 -0.18 17.11 16.37
C THR A 176 0.40 17.84 17.60
N LEU A 177 0.76 19.12 17.50
CA LEU A 177 1.22 19.91 18.63
C LEU A 177 0.14 20.12 19.70
N THR A 178 -1.14 20.00 19.37
CA THR A 178 -2.25 20.07 20.34
C THR A 178 -2.54 18.73 21.03
N LEU A 179 -1.94 17.63 20.55
CA LEU A 179 -2.16 16.30 21.11
C LEU A 179 -1.34 16.07 22.38
N PRO A 180 -1.80 15.22 23.32
CA PRO A 180 -1.05 14.93 24.55
C PRO A 180 0.30 14.30 24.26
N ALA A 181 1.30 14.67 25.07
CA ALA A 181 2.60 14.01 25.02
C ALA A 181 2.49 12.58 25.57
N ASP A 182 3.35 11.70 25.04
CA ASP A 182 3.44 10.33 25.56
C ASP A 182 4.07 10.32 26.95
N THR A 183 3.52 9.55 27.85
CA THR A 183 4.28 9.07 29.00
C THR A 183 5.30 8.06 28.50
N ILE A 184 6.59 8.42 28.53
CA ILE A 184 7.68 7.51 28.17
C ILE A 184 7.62 6.36 29.18
N ALA A 185 7.04 5.21 28.78
CA ALA A 185 7.06 4.05 29.63
C ALA A 185 8.51 3.57 29.75
N LYS A 186 9.04 3.54 30.97
CA LYS A 186 10.34 2.87 31.22
C LYS A 186 10.25 1.45 30.66
N PRO A 187 11.26 0.97 29.92
CA PRO A 187 11.26 -0.40 29.39
C PRO A 187 11.02 -1.36 30.55
N LYS A 188 9.94 -2.11 30.54
CA LYS A 188 9.77 -3.23 31.46
C LYS A 188 10.78 -4.28 31.04
N ALA A 189 11.72 -4.60 31.94
CA ALA A 189 12.77 -5.60 31.75
C ALA A 189 12.25 -7.03 31.48
N GLN A 190 10.94 -7.24 31.51
CA GLN A 190 10.29 -8.54 31.33
C GLN A 190 10.13 -9.03 29.87
N ASP A 191 10.35 -8.18 28.87
CA ASP A 191 10.18 -8.62 27.46
C ASP A 191 11.44 -9.24 26.84
N GLN A 192 12.59 -9.19 27.53
CA GLN A 192 13.85 -9.81 27.04
C GLN A 192 13.96 -11.31 27.34
N GLU A 193 13.27 -11.85 28.36
CA GLU A 193 13.33 -13.27 28.68
C GLU A 193 12.44 -14.16 27.81
N LYS A 194 11.41 -13.60 27.16
CA LYS A 194 10.53 -14.38 26.25
C LYS A 194 11.16 -14.72 24.90
N GLY A 195 12.31 -14.14 24.56
CA GLY A 195 13.03 -14.41 23.31
C GLY A 195 13.82 -15.72 23.27
N ARG A 196 14.00 -16.41 24.38
CA ARG A 196 14.93 -17.58 24.48
C ARG A 196 14.28 -18.96 24.47
N GLN A 197 12.94 -19.07 24.45
CA GLN A 197 12.23 -20.38 24.48
C GLN A 197 11.56 -20.78 23.15
N GLN A 198 12.08 -20.39 22.00
CA GLN A 198 11.34 -20.52 20.75
C GLN A 198 12.08 -21.22 19.61
N ASP A 199 12.77 -22.33 19.89
CA ASP A 199 13.39 -23.15 18.81
C ASP A 199 12.56 -24.38 18.36
N ASN A 200 11.33 -24.57 18.84
CA ASN A 200 10.59 -25.81 18.59
C ASN A 200 9.37 -25.72 17.63
N LYS A 201 9.23 -24.68 16.80
CA LYS A 201 8.14 -24.62 15.78
C LYS A 201 8.58 -24.11 14.40
N SER A 202 9.61 -24.69 13.83
CA SER A 202 9.96 -24.46 12.41
C SER A 202 8.91 -25.02 11.42
N ALA A 203 8.03 -25.89 11.85
CA ALA A 203 6.94 -26.46 11.04
C ALA A 203 5.88 -25.41 10.62
N SER A 204 5.63 -24.38 11.44
CA SER A 204 4.61 -23.35 11.19
C SER A 204 4.95 -22.39 10.04
N LEU A 205 6.22 -22.07 9.80
CA LEU A 205 6.64 -21.12 8.76
C LEU A 205 6.59 -21.72 7.35
N ARG A 206 6.85 -23.03 7.24
CA ARG A 206 6.81 -23.74 5.95
C ARG A 206 5.38 -23.83 5.40
N SER A 207 4.38 -23.96 6.30
CA SER A 207 2.97 -23.96 5.88
C SER A 207 2.48 -22.60 5.41
N LEU A 208 3.11 -21.50 5.84
CA LEU A 208 2.75 -20.11 5.47
C LEU A 208 3.44 -19.60 4.20
N TYR A 209 4.41 -20.36 3.66
CA TYR A 209 5.20 -19.89 2.51
C TYR A 209 4.34 -19.46 1.32
N TRP A 210 3.31 -20.23 1.00
CA TRP A 210 2.41 -19.91 -0.11
C TRP A 210 1.62 -18.61 0.10
N VAL A 211 1.26 -18.28 1.38
CA VAL A 211 0.58 -17.01 1.71
C VAL A 211 1.52 -15.84 1.47
N PHE A 212 2.79 -15.98 1.82
CA PHE A 212 3.80 -14.94 1.61
C PHE A 212 4.08 -14.72 0.12
N VAL A 213 4.18 -15.80 -0.67
CA VAL A 213 4.33 -15.72 -2.11
C VAL A 213 3.09 -15.09 -2.76
N ALA A 214 1.89 -15.50 -2.36
CA ALA A 214 0.65 -14.92 -2.87
C ALA A 214 0.53 -13.42 -2.53
N GLN A 215 0.97 -13.00 -1.31
CA GLN A 215 1.02 -11.58 -0.93
C GLN A 215 2.00 -10.78 -1.78
N PHE A 216 3.19 -11.35 -2.06
CA PHE A 216 4.15 -10.73 -2.96
C PHE A 216 3.57 -10.55 -4.36
N CYS A 217 2.99 -11.62 -4.95
CA CYS A 217 2.37 -11.59 -6.28
C CYS A 217 1.20 -10.60 -6.34
N PHE A 218 0.37 -10.55 -5.28
CA PHE A 218 -0.72 -9.58 -5.18
C PHE A 218 -0.20 -8.14 -5.20
N ALA A 219 0.79 -7.84 -4.36
CA ALA A 219 1.37 -6.50 -4.29
C ALA A 219 2.06 -6.13 -5.62
N PHE A 220 2.78 -7.07 -6.23
CA PHE A 220 3.40 -6.88 -7.54
C PHE A 220 2.34 -6.55 -8.61
N ALA A 221 1.30 -7.39 -8.74
CA ALA A 221 0.25 -7.21 -9.74
C ALA A 221 -0.50 -5.89 -9.57
N MET A 222 -0.71 -5.46 -8.31
CA MET A 222 -1.34 -4.17 -8.01
C MET A 222 -0.47 -2.98 -8.42
N VAL A 223 0.84 -3.03 -8.13
CA VAL A 223 1.73 -1.87 -8.23
C VAL A 223 2.33 -1.70 -9.62
N VAL A 224 2.55 -2.77 -10.38
CA VAL A 224 3.26 -2.72 -11.66
C VAL A 224 2.62 -1.78 -12.69
N THR A 225 1.30 -1.58 -12.62
CA THR A 225 0.55 -0.70 -13.53
C THR A 225 0.44 0.73 -13.00
N PHE A 226 0.68 0.99 -11.70
CA PHE A 226 0.38 2.27 -11.06
C PHE A 226 1.16 3.45 -11.61
N PRO A 227 2.50 3.39 -11.73
CA PRO A 227 3.29 4.55 -12.16
C PRO A 227 2.96 5.02 -13.58
N TYR A 228 2.50 4.12 -14.43
CA TYR A 228 2.25 4.38 -15.85
C TYR A 228 0.77 4.34 -16.23
N PHE A 229 -0.12 4.31 -15.25
CA PHE A 229 -1.56 4.30 -15.52
C PHE A 229 -2.01 5.57 -16.28
N SER A 230 -1.51 6.74 -15.89
CA SER A 230 -1.84 8.00 -16.57
C SER A 230 -1.43 8.02 -18.05
N PRO A 231 -0.14 7.82 -18.42
CA PRO A 231 0.24 7.78 -19.83
C PRO A 231 -0.41 6.63 -20.61
N PHE A 232 -0.72 5.51 -19.97
CA PHE A 232 -1.43 4.41 -20.62
C PHE A 232 -2.84 4.79 -21.03
N VAL A 233 -3.65 5.37 -20.14
CA VAL A 233 -5.04 5.72 -20.50
C VAL A 233 -5.12 6.91 -21.46
N GLN A 234 -4.08 7.75 -21.51
CA GLN A 234 -3.97 8.83 -22.49
C GLN A 234 -3.88 8.30 -23.93
N GLN A 235 -3.31 7.10 -24.16
CA GLN A 235 -3.29 6.46 -25.48
C GLN A 235 -4.70 6.16 -26.01
N PHE A 236 -5.71 6.07 -25.13
CA PHE A 236 -7.12 5.89 -25.49
C PHE A 236 -7.91 7.21 -25.54
N GLY A 237 -7.21 8.35 -25.62
CA GLY A 237 -7.84 9.67 -25.72
C GLY A 237 -8.32 10.26 -24.38
N VAL A 238 -7.95 9.67 -23.25
CA VAL A 238 -8.26 10.20 -21.91
C VAL A 238 -7.24 11.27 -21.53
N THR A 239 -7.45 12.51 -21.98
CA THR A 239 -6.50 13.63 -21.76
C THR A 239 -6.78 14.42 -20.48
N ASN A 240 -8.03 14.43 -20.00
CA ASN A 240 -8.42 15.15 -18.79
C ASN A 240 -7.84 14.49 -17.54
N GLN A 241 -6.95 15.18 -16.82
CA GLN A 241 -6.24 14.61 -15.66
C GLN A 241 -7.16 14.30 -14.46
N ALA A 242 -8.26 15.04 -14.29
CA ALA A 242 -9.25 14.71 -13.25
C ALA A 242 -9.97 13.40 -13.58
N TRP A 243 -10.24 13.14 -14.86
CA TRP A 243 -10.82 11.87 -15.31
C TRP A 243 -9.85 10.70 -15.15
N VAL A 244 -8.55 10.91 -15.47
CA VAL A 244 -7.47 9.94 -15.14
C VAL A 244 -7.45 9.63 -13.65
N GLY A 245 -7.49 10.66 -12.81
CA GLY A 245 -7.55 10.55 -11.35
C GLY A 245 -8.77 9.77 -10.87
N PHE A 246 -9.96 10.01 -11.47
CA PHE A 246 -11.18 9.27 -11.17
C PHE A 246 -11.05 7.79 -11.53
N LEU A 247 -10.60 7.47 -12.74
CA LEU A 247 -10.37 6.08 -13.17
C LEU A 247 -9.36 5.38 -12.24
N TYR A 248 -8.30 6.08 -11.84
CA TYR A 248 -7.32 5.53 -10.88
C TYR A 248 -7.95 5.29 -9.50
N ALA A 249 -8.80 6.18 -9.02
CA ALA A 249 -9.47 6.11 -7.72
C ALA A 249 -10.56 5.04 -7.64
N LEU A 250 -11.17 4.67 -8.77
CA LEU A 250 -12.35 3.81 -8.85
C LEU A 250 -12.19 2.46 -8.10
N PRO A 251 -11.07 1.71 -8.21
CA PRO A 251 -10.87 0.48 -7.42
C PRO A 251 -10.90 0.70 -5.91
N HIS A 252 -10.40 1.84 -5.43
CA HIS A 252 -10.44 2.18 -4.01
C HIS A 252 -11.85 2.53 -3.56
N GLY A 253 -12.66 3.13 -4.44
CA GLY A 253 -14.10 3.35 -4.23
C GLY A 253 -14.85 2.03 -4.11
N VAL A 254 -14.62 1.10 -5.04
CA VAL A 254 -15.17 -0.27 -4.98
C VAL A 254 -14.76 -0.96 -3.68
N TYR A 255 -13.49 -0.84 -3.27
CA TYR A 255 -13.01 -1.39 -2.01
C TYR A 255 -13.80 -0.86 -0.81
N LEU A 256 -14.04 0.46 -0.71
CA LEU A 256 -14.79 1.05 0.41
C LEU A 256 -16.23 0.56 0.46
N VAL A 257 -16.89 0.47 -0.70
CA VAL A 257 -18.29 0.02 -0.78
C VAL A 257 -18.45 -1.44 -0.33
N PHE A 258 -17.52 -2.30 -0.76
CA PHE A 258 -17.65 -3.75 -0.53
C PHE A 258 -16.95 -4.26 0.72
N THR A 259 -16.00 -3.52 1.31
CA THR A 259 -15.21 -3.99 2.46
C THR A 259 -16.08 -4.33 3.69
N GLY A 260 -17.19 -3.61 3.91
CA GLY A 260 -18.10 -3.88 5.03
C GLY A 260 -18.82 -5.24 4.95
N LYS A 261 -18.96 -5.80 3.75
CA LYS A 261 -19.60 -7.11 3.50
C LYS A 261 -18.58 -8.19 3.06
N ALA A 262 -17.32 -7.81 2.90
CA ALA A 262 -16.28 -8.68 2.34
C ALA A 262 -16.03 -9.92 3.20
N GLN A 263 -16.07 -9.79 4.52
CA GLN A 263 -15.89 -10.92 5.43
C GLN A 263 -17.03 -11.94 5.29
N THR A 264 -18.29 -11.50 5.38
CA THR A 264 -19.46 -12.36 5.24
C THR A 264 -19.50 -13.06 3.88
N PHE A 265 -19.15 -12.31 2.81
CA PHE A 265 -19.04 -12.86 1.47
C PHE A 265 -17.93 -13.90 1.36
N SER A 266 -16.75 -13.62 1.94
CA SER A 266 -15.63 -14.55 1.98
C SER A 266 -15.97 -15.83 2.75
N GLU A 267 -16.61 -15.71 3.91
CA GLU A 267 -17.06 -16.87 4.69
C GLU A 267 -18.07 -17.72 3.93
N TRP A 268 -19.01 -17.08 3.23
CA TRP A 268 -19.97 -17.79 2.38
C TRP A 268 -19.27 -18.52 1.21
N LEU A 269 -18.37 -17.87 0.51
CA LEU A 269 -17.68 -18.43 -0.65
C LEU A 269 -16.73 -19.56 -0.24
N ASN A 270 -16.03 -19.42 0.89
CA ASN A 270 -15.06 -20.40 1.37
C ASN A 270 -15.71 -21.64 2.02
N ARG A 271 -17.05 -21.69 2.19
CA ARG A 271 -17.76 -22.90 2.67
C ARG A 271 -17.55 -24.09 1.76
N HIS A 272 -17.44 -23.88 0.45
CA HIS A 272 -17.24 -24.95 -0.53
C HIS A 272 -15.75 -25.28 -0.73
N HIS A 273 -14.87 -24.28 -0.63
CA HIS A 273 -13.44 -24.46 -0.81
C HIS A 273 -12.68 -23.32 -0.10
N LYS A 274 -11.74 -23.68 0.80
CA LYS A 274 -11.04 -22.74 1.70
C LYS A 274 -10.34 -21.55 1.02
N LEU A 275 -10.00 -21.67 -0.28
CA LEU A 275 -9.31 -20.63 -1.04
C LEU A 275 -10.20 -19.96 -2.10
N SER A 276 -11.52 -20.22 -2.10
CA SER A 276 -12.42 -19.69 -3.15
C SER A 276 -12.38 -18.18 -3.29
N THR A 277 -12.36 -17.45 -2.17
CA THR A 277 -12.29 -15.98 -2.17
C THR A 277 -10.98 -15.49 -2.81
N LEU A 278 -9.87 -16.15 -2.51
CA LEU A 278 -8.56 -15.78 -3.02
C LEU A 278 -8.43 -16.09 -4.52
N LEU A 279 -8.95 -17.25 -4.95
CA LEU A 279 -9.02 -17.64 -6.36
C LEU A 279 -9.88 -16.69 -7.18
N LEU A 280 -11.07 -16.34 -6.68
CA LEU A 280 -11.93 -15.32 -7.29
C LEU A 280 -11.21 -13.97 -7.38
N GLY A 281 -10.52 -13.56 -6.31
CA GLY A 281 -9.78 -12.31 -6.26
C GLY A 281 -8.71 -12.22 -7.34
N PHE A 282 -7.83 -13.21 -7.45
CA PHE A 282 -6.80 -13.23 -8.49
C PHE A 282 -7.38 -13.40 -9.91
N GLY A 283 -8.47 -14.15 -10.08
CA GLY A 283 -9.20 -14.24 -11.34
C GLY A 283 -9.77 -12.91 -11.79
N LEU A 284 -10.41 -12.16 -10.89
CA LEU A 284 -10.94 -10.83 -11.18
C LEU A 284 -9.83 -9.80 -11.44
N LEU A 285 -8.70 -9.86 -10.72
CA LEU A 285 -7.53 -9.02 -11.01
C LEU A 285 -6.98 -9.32 -12.39
N SER A 286 -6.81 -10.59 -12.75
CA SER A 286 -6.32 -10.99 -14.06
C SER A 286 -7.25 -10.51 -15.18
N LEU A 287 -8.55 -10.77 -15.05
CA LEU A 287 -9.54 -10.34 -16.03
C LEU A 287 -9.61 -8.81 -16.14
N GLY A 288 -9.68 -8.12 -14.99
CA GLY A 288 -9.74 -6.67 -14.94
C GLY A 288 -8.50 -6.02 -15.58
N THR A 289 -7.29 -6.52 -15.30
CA THR A 289 -6.08 -6.00 -15.95
C THR A 289 -6.02 -6.30 -17.44
N LEU A 290 -6.48 -7.48 -17.88
CA LEU A 290 -6.54 -7.84 -19.30
C LEU A 290 -7.53 -6.93 -20.06
N MET A 291 -8.67 -6.61 -19.46
CA MET A 291 -9.66 -5.72 -20.08
C MET A 291 -9.14 -4.29 -20.29
N HIS A 292 -8.12 -3.81 -19.55
CA HIS A 292 -7.51 -2.51 -19.84
C HIS A 292 -6.88 -2.43 -21.24
N LEU A 293 -6.52 -3.55 -21.84
CA LEU A 293 -5.94 -3.58 -23.20
C LEU A 293 -6.95 -3.33 -24.32
N MET A 294 -8.25 -3.30 -23.99
CA MET A 294 -9.28 -2.97 -24.96
C MET A 294 -9.34 -1.46 -25.18
N PRO A 295 -9.33 -0.95 -26.43
CA PRO A 295 -9.18 0.47 -26.74
C PRO A 295 -10.51 1.26 -26.60
N TYR A 296 -11.32 0.95 -25.59
CA TYR A 296 -12.61 1.58 -25.34
C TYR A 296 -12.66 2.16 -23.93
N GLN A 297 -13.01 3.45 -23.81
CA GLN A 297 -13.05 4.16 -22.51
C GLN A 297 -14.09 3.56 -21.56
N GLU A 298 -15.23 3.09 -22.08
CA GLU A 298 -16.28 2.43 -21.30
C GLU A 298 -15.77 1.12 -20.67
N VAL A 299 -14.94 0.39 -21.41
CA VAL A 299 -14.32 -0.86 -20.92
C VAL A 299 -13.33 -0.56 -19.79
N LEU A 300 -12.64 0.58 -19.82
CA LEU A 300 -11.75 0.97 -18.71
C LEU A 300 -12.50 1.09 -17.38
N ILE A 301 -13.73 1.61 -17.37
CA ILE A 301 -14.54 1.70 -16.15
C ILE A 301 -14.85 0.30 -15.61
N ILE A 302 -15.30 -0.60 -16.48
CA ILE A 302 -15.60 -2.00 -16.08
C ILE A 302 -14.33 -2.70 -15.60
N ALA A 303 -13.22 -2.54 -16.32
CA ALA A 303 -11.91 -3.06 -15.95
C ALA A 303 -11.47 -2.60 -14.55
N ARG A 304 -11.64 -1.30 -14.25
CA ARG A 304 -11.32 -0.72 -12.92
C ARG A 304 -12.24 -1.23 -11.81
N ILE A 305 -13.52 -1.46 -12.11
CA ILE A 305 -14.46 -2.07 -11.16
C ILE A 305 -14.06 -3.51 -10.85
N LEU A 306 -13.79 -4.33 -11.89
CA LEU A 306 -13.34 -5.72 -11.72
C LEU A 306 -12.02 -5.79 -10.97
N PHE A 307 -11.06 -4.92 -11.28
CA PHE A 307 -9.80 -4.79 -10.55
C PHE A 307 -10.04 -4.47 -9.07
N GLY A 308 -10.97 -3.55 -8.77
CA GLY A 308 -11.35 -3.19 -7.40
C GLY A 308 -11.98 -4.36 -6.64
N LEU A 309 -12.88 -5.11 -7.26
CA LEU A 309 -13.48 -6.32 -6.67
C LEU A 309 -12.43 -7.40 -6.43
N GLY A 310 -11.52 -7.62 -7.39
CA GLY A 310 -10.37 -8.50 -7.23
C GLY A 310 -9.49 -8.10 -6.06
N MET A 311 -9.21 -6.80 -5.91
CA MET A 311 -8.46 -6.24 -4.79
C MET A 311 -9.13 -6.54 -3.44
N VAL A 312 -10.46 -6.36 -3.31
CA VAL A 312 -11.23 -6.68 -2.09
C VAL A 312 -11.09 -8.17 -1.75
N CYS A 313 -11.34 -9.04 -2.72
CA CYS A 313 -11.28 -10.49 -2.52
C CYS A 313 -9.87 -10.99 -2.16
N CYS A 314 -8.84 -10.50 -2.84
CA CYS A 314 -7.45 -10.85 -2.51
C CYS A 314 -7.06 -10.36 -1.12
N TYR A 315 -7.38 -9.12 -0.76
CA TYR A 315 -7.11 -8.59 0.58
C TYR A 315 -7.78 -9.45 1.65
N GLN A 316 -9.07 -9.69 1.51
CA GLN A 316 -9.84 -10.48 2.48
C GLN A 316 -9.33 -11.93 2.54
N GLY A 317 -9.11 -12.58 1.39
CA GLY A 317 -8.66 -13.96 1.33
C GLY A 317 -7.26 -14.16 1.91
N LEU A 318 -6.31 -13.26 1.64
CA LEU A 318 -4.95 -13.31 2.18
C LEU A 318 -4.91 -13.10 3.69
N HIS A 319 -5.67 -12.12 4.22
CA HIS A 319 -5.73 -11.88 5.66
C HIS A 319 -6.42 -13.02 6.39
N GLN A 320 -7.47 -13.61 5.81
CA GLN A 320 -8.14 -14.78 6.38
C GLN A 320 -7.22 -15.99 6.38
N ALA A 321 -6.56 -16.29 5.26
CA ALA A 321 -5.61 -17.39 5.14
C ALA A 321 -4.43 -17.25 6.12
N LEU A 322 -4.00 -16.02 6.37
CA LEU A 322 -2.98 -15.71 7.36
C LEU A 322 -3.52 -15.95 8.78
N ALA A 323 -4.70 -15.42 9.11
CA ALA A 323 -5.30 -15.52 10.43
C ALA A 323 -5.59 -16.98 10.84
N ASP A 324 -6.04 -17.82 9.90
CA ASP A 324 -6.35 -19.24 10.12
C ASP A 324 -5.13 -20.10 10.53
N GLN A 325 -3.91 -19.60 10.26
CA GLN A 325 -2.67 -20.34 10.46
C GLN A 325 -1.79 -19.80 11.60
N ILE A 326 -2.21 -18.70 12.25
CA ILE A 326 -1.37 -18.01 13.24
C ILE A 326 -1.88 -18.24 14.66
N ASP A 327 -0.99 -18.73 15.54
CA ASP A 327 -1.16 -18.66 16.99
C ASP A 327 -0.97 -17.20 17.48
N ARG A 328 -1.80 -16.78 18.44
CA ARG A 328 -1.78 -15.41 19.01
C ARG A 328 -0.40 -14.95 19.49
N GLN A 329 0.46 -15.88 19.93
CA GLN A 329 1.80 -15.58 20.46
C GLN A 329 2.84 -15.20 19.38
N GLN A 330 2.64 -15.62 18.11
CA GLN A 330 3.58 -15.39 17.01
C GLN A 330 3.09 -14.33 16.00
N SER A 331 1.91 -13.77 16.22
CA SER A 331 1.23 -12.89 15.27
C SER A 331 2.10 -11.72 14.79
N GLY A 332 2.79 -11.01 15.68
CA GLY A 332 3.58 -9.83 15.31
C GLY A 332 4.70 -10.10 14.30
N LYS A 333 5.49 -11.20 14.51
CA LYS A 333 6.61 -11.57 13.62
C LYS A 333 6.11 -12.01 12.23
N ILE A 334 4.98 -12.72 12.19
CA ILE A 334 4.40 -13.23 10.95
C ILE A 334 3.76 -12.10 10.15
N PHE A 335 2.99 -11.21 10.81
CA PHE A 335 2.45 -10.01 10.15
C PHE A 335 3.55 -9.08 9.60
N SER A 336 4.65 -8.91 10.32
CA SER A 336 5.81 -8.13 9.85
C SER A 336 6.42 -8.73 8.58
N ARG A 337 6.53 -10.06 8.49
CA ARG A 337 7.01 -10.75 7.27
C ARG A 337 6.03 -10.63 6.11
N PHE A 338 4.74 -10.74 6.39
CA PHE A 338 3.68 -10.56 5.41
C PHE A 338 3.70 -9.15 4.80
N ASP A 339 3.83 -8.12 5.65
CA ASP A 339 3.99 -6.72 5.22
C ASP A 339 5.29 -6.50 4.42
N ALA A 340 6.39 -7.15 4.83
CA ALA A 340 7.64 -7.12 4.08
C ALA A 340 7.49 -7.71 2.67
N MET A 341 6.75 -8.82 2.50
CA MET A 341 6.47 -9.39 1.18
C MET A 341 5.67 -8.43 0.31
N SER A 342 4.69 -7.71 0.88
CA SER A 342 3.96 -6.67 0.16
C SER A 342 4.89 -5.56 -0.34
N LYS A 343 5.80 -5.08 0.51
CA LYS A 343 6.77 -4.03 0.15
C LYS A 343 7.73 -4.49 -0.94
N TRP A 344 8.28 -5.71 -0.83
CA TRP A 344 9.16 -6.27 -1.86
C TRP A 344 8.43 -6.51 -3.19
N GLY A 345 7.17 -6.95 -3.15
CA GLY A 345 6.32 -7.03 -4.34
C GLY A 345 6.16 -5.68 -5.02
N GLY A 346 5.91 -4.62 -4.24
CA GLY A 346 5.83 -3.24 -4.76
C GLY A 346 7.16 -2.74 -5.33
N VAL A 347 8.28 -2.99 -4.65
CA VAL A 347 9.63 -2.58 -5.12
C VAL A 347 9.97 -3.24 -6.45
N THR A 348 9.83 -4.56 -6.53
CA THR A 348 10.10 -5.29 -7.78
C THR A 348 9.15 -4.87 -8.90
N ALA A 349 7.88 -4.58 -8.58
CA ALA A 349 6.92 -4.06 -9.55
C ALA A 349 7.34 -2.70 -10.14
N GLY A 350 7.75 -1.75 -9.32
CA GLY A 350 8.18 -0.43 -9.79
C GLY A 350 9.45 -0.49 -10.66
N LEU A 351 10.43 -1.33 -10.29
CA LEU A 351 11.64 -1.55 -11.10
C LEU A 351 11.29 -2.20 -12.45
N SER A 352 10.44 -3.25 -12.42
CA SER A 352 9.97 -3.90 -13.65
C SER A 352 9.19 -2.94 -14.53
N ALA A 353 8.36 -2.08 -13.93
CA ALA A 353 7.58 -1.09 -14.66
C ALA A 353 8.47 -0.06 -15.36
N SER A 354 9.51 0.46 -14.70
CA SER A 354 10.50 1.35 -15.32
C SER A 354 11.22 0.67 -16.49
N PHE A 355 11.67 -0.56 -16.31
CA PHE A 355 12.36 -1.30 -17.36
C PHE A 355 11.47 -1.53 -18.58
N ILE A 356 10.24 -2.01 -18.39
CA ILE A 356 9.28 -2.28 -19.47
C ILE A 356 8.88 -0.97 -20.18
N SER A 357 8.66 0.10 -19.42
CA SER A 357 8.35 1.43 -19.99
C SER A 357 9.49 1.96 -20.86
N SER A 358 10.75 1.71 -20.49
CA SER A 358 11.90 2.14 -21.30
C SER A 358 11.97 1.45 -22.67
N LEU A 359 11.28 0.32 -22.83
CA LEU A 359 11.11 -0.37 -24.11
C LEU A 359 9.92 0.18 -24.94
N GLY A 360 9.17 1.13 -24.38
CA GLY A 360 7.95 1.69 -25.02
C GLY A 360 6.71 0.82 -24.94
N TRP A 361 6.70 -0.23 -24.09
CA TRP A 361 5.65 -1.25 -24.07
C TRP A 361 4.75 -1.11 -22.84
N LEU A 362 3.94 -0.05 -22.77
CA LEU A 362 3.06 0.20 -21.61
C LEU A 362 1.99 -0.88 -21.44
N GLU A 363 1.50 -1.46 -22.53
CA GLU A 363 0.51 -2.54 -22.53
C GLU A 363 1.05 -3.79 -21.83
N VAL A 364 2.35 -4.05 -21.94
CA VAL A 364 3.02 -5.20 -21.30
C VAL A 364 2.93 -5.15 -19.78
N LEU A 365 2.81 -3.97 -19.18
CA LEU A 365 2.61 -3.82 -17.73
C LEU A 365 1.28 -4.44 -17.29
N PHE A 366 0.23 -4.23 -18.07
CA PHE A 366 -1.10 -4.80 -17.80
C PHE A 366 -1.14 -6.31 -18.09
N LEU A 367 -0.50 -6.74 -19.18
CA LEU A 367 -0.32 -8.17 -19.47
C LEU A 367 0.46 -8.86 -18.35
N LEU A 368 1.54 -8.28 -17.87
CA LEU A 368 2.34 -8.84 -16.78
C LEU A 368 1.54 -8.95 -15.48
N SER A 369 0.78 -7.91 -15.12
CA SER A 369 -0.12 -7.93 -13.97
C SER A 369 -1.17 -9.04 -14.10
N SER A 370 -1.77 -9.18 -15.29
CA SER A 370 -2.74 -10.24 -15.58
C SER A 370 -2.12 -11.63 -15.48
N LEU A 371 -0.96 -11.83 -16.09
CA LEU A 371 -0.25 -13.13 -16.07
C LEU A 371 0.17 -13.52 -14.65
N VAL A 372 0.75 -12.62 -13.87
CA VAL A 372 1.12 -12.89 -12.48
C VAL A 372 -0.11 -13.27 -11.67
N SER A 373 -1.23 -12.57 -11.86
CA SER A 373 -2.49 -12.88 -11.16
C SER A 373 -3.04 -14.23 -11.58
N ALA A 374 -3.08 -14.54 -12.87
CA ALA A 374 -3.55 -15.84 -13.40
C ALA A 374 -2.66 -16.99 -12.92
N CYS A 375 -1.34 -16.86 -13.03
CA CYS A 375 -0.39 -17.87 -12.57
C CYS A 375 -0.52 -18.13 -11.06
N THR A 376 -0.74 -17.06 -10.26
CA THR A 376 -0.96 -17.19 -8.82
C THR A 376 -2.26 -17.94 -8.54
N ALA A 377 -3.35 -17.63 -9.24
CA ALA A 377 -4.62 -18.36 -9.11
C ALA A 377 -4.44 -19.85 -9.45
N ILE A 378 -3.75 -20.19 -10.55
CA ILE A 378 -3.47 -21.55 -10.94
C ILE A 378 -2.61 -22.27 -9.89
N ALA A 379 -1.54 -21.63 -9.40
CA ALA A 379 -0.68 -22.20 -8.36
C ALA A 379 -1.46 -22.50 -7.06
N LEU A 380 -2.37 -21.61 -6.65
CA LEU A 380 -3.24 -21.80 -5.50
C LEU A 380 -4.24 -22.94 -5.72
N LEU A 381 -4.80 -23.10 -6.92
CA LEU A 381 -5.67 -24.22 -7.28
C LEU A 381 -4.92 -25.55 -7.17
N ILE A 382 -3.69 -25.62 -7.68
CA ILE A 382 -2.84 -26.80 -7.59
C ILE A 382 -2.53 -27.12 -6.13
N HIS A 383 -2.08 -26.12 -5.37
CA HIS A 383 -1.76 -26.26 -3.95
C HIS A 383 -2.94 -26.83 -3.15
N SER A 384 -4.15 -26.33 -3.40
CA SER A 384 -5.36 -26.79 -2.69
C SER A 384 -5.72 -28.24 -2.98
N LYS A 385 -5.54 -28.69 -4.23
CA LYS A 385 -5.83 -30.08 -4.62
C LYS A 385 -4.84 -31.08 -4.01
N PHE A 386 -3.56 -30.72 -3.93
CA PHE A 386 -2.54 -31.58 -3.31
C PHE A 386 -2.66 -31.65 -1.80
N GLY A 387 -2.99 -30.55 -1.11
CA GLY A 387 -3.23 -30.53 0.33
C GLY A 387 -4.37 -31.47 0.77
N HIS A 388 -5.44 -31.60 -0.04
CA HIS A 388 -6.53 -32.53 0.25
C HIS A 388 -6.17 -34.03 0.08
N ARG A 389 -5.20 -34.36 -0.77
CA ARG A 389 -4.79 -35.75 -0.98
C ARG A 389 -3.99 -36.30 0.22
N HIS A 390 -3.12 -35.49 0.83
CA HIS A 390 -2.35 -35.92 1.99
C HIS A 390 -3.19 -36.19 3.24
N VAL A 391 -4.26 -35.42 3.45
CA VAL A 391 -5.17 -35.61 4.59
C VAL A 391 -6.02 -36.88 4.40
N LYS A 392 -6.48 -37.20 3.19
CA LYS A 392 -7.22 -38.46 2.92
C LYS A 392 -6.37 -39.72 3.11
N HIS A 393 -5.08 -39.70 2.72
CA HIS A 393 -4.20 -40.86 2.92
C HIS A 393 -3.86 -41.12 4.41
N SER A 394 -3.76 -40.07 5.23
CA SER A 394 -3.50 -40.26 6.67
C SER A 394 -4.72 -40.75 7.47
N ILE A 395 -5.94 -40.58 6.95
CA ILE A 395 -7.18 -41.11 7.60
C ILE A 395 -7.46 -42.56 7.22
N ILE A 396 -6.92 -43.05 6.09
CA ILE A 396 -7.11 -44.43 5.61
C ILE A 396 -6.01 -45.35 6.15
N SER A 397 -4.90 -44.80 6.69
CA SER A 397 -3.76 -45.55 7.26
C SER A 397 -3.77 -45.66 8.80
N ASN A 398 -4.80 -45.16 9.47
CA ASN A 398 -5.13 -45.39 10.89
C ASN A 398 -6.44 -46.16 11.00
#